data_97f0a5b32ac9961a6938e3258ed165d8
#
_entry.id   97f0a5b32ac9961a6938e3258ed165d8
#
_cell.length_a   1.000
_cell.length_b   1.000
_cell.length_c   1.000
_cell.angle_alpha   90.00
_cell.angle_beta   90.00
_cell.angle_gamma   90.00
#
_symmetry.space_group_name_H-M   'P 1'
#
loop_
_entity.id
_entity.type
_entity.pdbx_description
1 polymer ?
#
loop_
_entity_poly.entity_id
_entity_poly.type
_entity_poly.pdbx_seq_one_letter_code
_entity_poly.pdbx_strand_id
1 'polypeptide(L)'
;MINTRLLRNARLKHCEVNTNKLYNWSSNYTLSIYPINAVCTFIPKNACSTLRFSIAVKNGFIRDKIDVDWIHNNNGTFKSTQREVSRARYTFVILRCPFTRIASCFLDKIVDEIISFNDEMGKKVNFNFYEFLLQVKSQNQSEREQHWRNQSDFLHYEKYDEYFSLELFSDAIKVLDTHGLKVHDTRETIKHGLSSLKSVNGDFSRVKALDIKKMKEEGSVPNYKSMFSKTEIELVEDIYKDDIDLYKNHFGEKNLLF
;
A
#
# COMPACT_ATOMS: atom_id res chain seq x y z
N MET A 1 30.18 13.58 4.60
CA MET A 1 29.50 13.30 5.88
C MET A 1 28.60 12.11 5.68
N ILE A 2 28.69 11.08 6.52
CA ILE A 2 27.76 9.94 6.51
C ILE A 2 26.46 10.49 7.11
N ASN A 3 25.43 10.60 6.30
CA ASN A 3 24.12 11.07 6.76
C ASN A 3 23.52 9.94 7.62
N THR A 4 23.48 10.12 8.93
CA THR A 4 22.92 9.11 9.85
C THR A 4 21.40 9.10 9.67
N ARG A 5 20.87 7.97 9.23
CA ARG A 5 19.42 7.76 9.10
C ARG A 5 18.80 7.48 10.46
N LEU A 6 17.80 8.25 10.85
CA LEU A 6 17.05 7.99 12.08
C LEU A 6 15.89 7.03 11.79
N LEU A 7 15.86 5.93 12.54
CA LEU A 7 14.84 4.89 12.38
C LEU A 7 13.70 5.13 13.36
N ARG A 8 12.48 5.22 12.83
CA ARG A 8 11.30 5.75 13.51
C ARG A 8 11.00 5.08 14.86
N ASN A 9 11.03 3.78 14.92
CA ASN A 9 10.66 3.03 16.12
C ASN A 9 11.86 2.46 16.89
N ALA A 10 13.12 2.74 16.49
CA ALA A 10 14.29 2.14 17.09
C ALA A 10 14.59 2.66 18.51
N ARG A 11 14.11 3.84 18.87
CA ARG A 11 14.39 4.54 20.15
C ARG A 11 13.39 4.26 21.27
N LEU A 12 12.52 3.27 21.12
CA LEU A 12 11.60 2.92 22.21
C LEU A 12 12.37 2.40 23.42
N LYS A 13 12.36 3.16 24.53
CA LYS A 13 13.19 2.92 25.71
C LYS A 13 12.84 1.64 26.49
N HIS A 14 11.69 1.02 26.20
CA HIS A 14 11.11 -0.02 27.03
C HIS A 14 11.35 -1.44 26.50
N CYS A 15 12.01 -1.58 25.35
CA CYS A 15 12.32 -2.89 24.79
C CYS A 15 13.60 -2.86 23.96
N GLU A 16 14.24 -3.99 23.84
CA GLU A 16 15.33 -4.18 22.88
C GLU A 16 14.82 -4.05 21.45
N VAL A 17 15.65 -3.55 20.55
CA VAL A 17 15.28 -3.37 19.12
C VAL A 17 14.75 -4.66 18.50
N ASN A 18 15.37 -5.80 18.85
CA ASN A 18 14.99 -7.11 18.31
C ASN A 18 13.61 -7.59 18.78
N THR A 19 13.12 -7.10 19.92
CA THR A 19 11.81 -7.45 20.48
C THR A 19 10.75 -6.39 20.18
N ASN A 20 11.16 -5.26 19.60
CA ASN A 20 10.28 -4.15 19.26
C ASN A 20 9.37 -4.50 18.08
N LYS A 21 8.11 -4.77 18.37
CA LYS A 21 7.11 -5.19 17.37
C LYS A 21 6.90 -4.16 16.24
N LEU A 22 6.90 -2.86 16.57
CA LEU A 22 6.70 -1.79 15.56
C LEU A 22 7.91 -1.65 14.64
N TYR A 23 9.12 -1.71 15.21
CA TYR A 23 10.37 -1.70 14.45
C TYR A 23 10.44 -2.91 13.50
N ASN A 24 10.19 -4.10 14.05
CA ASN A 24 10.22 -5.34 13.28
C ASN A 24 9.14 -5.37 12.19
N TRP A 25 7.95 -4.83 12.49
CA TRP A 25 6.90 -4.69 11.49
C TRP A 25 7.38 -3.83 10.31
N SER A 26 7.75 -2.58 10.55
CA SER A 26 8.16 -1.66 9.49
C SER A 26 9.41 -2.15 8.73
N SER A 27 10.35 -2.83 9.40
CA SER A 27 11.55 -3.38 8.76
C SER A 27 11.24 -4.44 7.70
N ASN A 28 10.12 -5.18 7.83
CA ASN A 28 9.70 -6.19 6.86
C ASN A 28 9.26 -5.58 5.51
N TYR A 29 9.01 -4.27 5.48
CA TYR A 29 8.54 -3.57 4.29
C TYR A 29 9.60 -2.66 3.66
N THR A 30 10.86 -2.80 4.07
CA THR A 30 11.99 -2.10 3.45
C THR A 30 12.66 -2.98 2.42
N LEU A 31 12.89 -2.45 1.22
CA LEU A 31 13.52 -3.16 0.10
C LEU A 31 14.78 -2.42 -0.35
N SER A 32 15.88 -3.14 -0.45
CA SER A 32 17.17 -2.63 -0.93
C SER A 32 17.25 -2.63 -2.45
N ILE A 33 17.76 -1.51 -2.99
CA ILE A 33 18.05 -1.33 -4.42
C ILE A 33 19.56 -1.23 -4.55
N TYR A 34 20.21 -2.37 -4.75
CA TYR A 34 21.65 -2.54 -4.60
C TYR A 34 22.49 -1.62 -5.50
N PRO A 35 22.23 -1.49 -6.83
CA PRO A 35 23.10 -0.73 -7.72
C PRO A 35 23.15 0.77 -7.42
N ILE A 36 22.15 1.31 -6.71
CA ILE A 36 22.06 2.74 -6.38
C ILE A 36 22.17 3.02 -4.87
N ASN A 37 22.39 1.97 -4.08
CA ASN A 37 22.44 2.04 -2.61
C ASN A 37 21.23 2.80 -2.02
N ALA A 38 20.03 2.47 -2.49
CA ALA A 38 18.78 3.06 -2.03
C ALA A 38 17.93 2.05 -1.25
N VAL A 39 17.04 2.56 -0.41
CA VAL A 39 16.01 1.77 0.29
C VAL A 39 14.64 2.38 0.04
N CYS A 40 13.73 1.54 -0.42
CA CYS A 40 12.31 1.85 -0.58
C CYS A 40 11.50 1.21 0.55
N THR A 41 10.60 1.97 1.17
CA THR A 41 9.52 1.38 1.96
C THR A 41 8.32 1.15 1.06
N PHE A 42 7.92 -0.10 0.86
CA PHE A 42 6.72 -0.42 0.09
C PHE A 42 5.50 -0.59 1.01
N ILE A 43 4.37 -0.08 0.56
CA ILE A 43 3.10 -0.18 1.29
C ILE A 43 2.11 -0.91 0.38
N PRO A 44 1.40 -1.95 0.86
CA PRO A 44 0.36 -2.61 0.09
C PRO A 44 -0.68 -1.61 -0.43
N LYS A 45 -1.12 -1.79 -1.68
CA LYS A 45 -2.04 -0.91 -2.42
C LYS A 45 -1.47 0.44 -2.89
N ASN A 46 -0.16 0.70 -2.68
CA ASN A 46 0.56 1.90 -3.12
C ASN A 46 1.55 1.57 -4.24
N ALA A 47 1.09 1.00 -5.34
CA ALA A 47 1.92 0.52 -6.47
C ALA A 47 3.00 -0.50 -6.07
N CYS A 48 2.78 -1.26 -4.98
CA CYS A 48 3.78 -2.19 -4.43
C CYS A 48 4.26 -3.24 -5.45
N SER A 49 3.40 -3.78 -6.31
CA SER A 49 3.78 -4.75 -7.33
C SER A 49 4.68 -4.12 -8.39
N THR A 50 4.33 -2.94 -8.89
CA THR A 50 5.14 -2.17 -9.85
C THR A 50 6.53 -1.84 -9.29
N LEU A 51 6.60 -1.39 -8.03
CA LEU A 51 7.88 -1.10 -7.37
C LEU A 51 8.72 -2.36 -7.19
N ARG A 52 8.14 -3.42 -6.65
CA ARG A 52 8.85 -4.68 -6.40
C ARG A 52 9.37 -5.30 -7.69
N PHE A 53 8.58 -5.24 -8.77
CA PHE A 53 9.01 -5.67 -10.09
C PHE A 53 10.20 -4.81 -10.58
N SER A 54 10.08 -3.48 -10.52
CA SER A 54 11.12 -2.56 -10.96
C SER A 54 12.43 -2.75 -10.17
N ILE A 55 12.32 -2.99 -8.85
CA ILE A 55 13.46 -3.29 -7.98
C ILE A 55 14.09 -4.64 -8.35
N ALA A 56 13.30 -5.66 -8.64
CA ALA A 56 13.81 -6.96 -9.04
C ALA A 56 14.58 -6.90 -10.39
N VAL A 57 14.05 -6.13 -11.35
CA VAL A 57 14.75 -5.86 -12.62
C VAL A 57 16.05 -5.07 -12.34
N LYS A 58 15.98 -4.00 -11.54
CA LYS A 58 17.16 -3.16 -11.23
C LYS A 58 18.26 -3.93 -10.49
N ASN A 59 17.87 -4.84 -9.60
CA ASN A 59 18.80 -5.71 -8.87
C ASN A 59 19.32 -6.90 -9.71
N GLY A 60 18.85 -7.06 -10.96
CA GLY A 60 19.35 -8.09 -11.89
C GLY A 60 18.79 -9.49 -11.71
N PHE A 61 17.65 -9.65 -11.02
CA PHE A 61 17.02 -10.94 -10.73
C PHE A 61 16.02 -11.39 -11.81
N ILE A 62 15.36 -10.44 -12.46
CA ILE A 62 14.45 -10.69 -13.57
C ILE A 62 14.77 -9.77 -14.73
N ARG A 63 14.42 -10.15 -15.97
CA ARG A 63 14.80 -9.40 -17.17
C ARG A 63 13.66 -8.62 -17.79
N ASP A 64 12.46 -9.17 -17.79
CA ASP A 64 11.32 -8.58 -18.48
C ASP A 64 9.95 -8.90 -17.82
N LYS A 65 8.87 -8.39 -18.42
CA LYS A 65 7.51 -8.47 -17.88
C LYS A 65 6.93 -9.90 -17.83
N ILE A 66 7.52 -10.89 -18.49
CA ILE A 66 7.07 -12.29 -18.47
C ILE A 66 7.21 -12.86 -17.06
N ASP A 67 8.21 -12.40 -16.32
CA ASP A 67 8.55 -12.88 -14.98
C ASP A 67 7.79 -12.11 -13.87
N VAL A 68 6.70 -11.39 -14.17
CA VAL A 68 6.00 -10.54 -13.18
C VAL A 68 5.51 -11.33 -11.96
N ASP A 69 5.11 -12.59 -12.13
CA ASP A 69 4.64 -13.44 -11.04
C ASP A 69 5.77 -13.83 -10.06
N TRP A 70 7.04 -13.71 -10.48
CA TRP A 70 8.20 -13.95 -9.62
C TRP A 70 8.15 -13.14 -8.33
N ILE A 71 7.67 -11.88 -8.39
CA ILE A 71 7.61 -11.00 -7.22
C ILE A 71 6.70 -11.52 -6.11
N HIS A 72 5.68 -12.32 -6.43
CA HIS A 72 4.73 -12.84 -5.45
C HIS A 72 5.35 -14.01 -4.65
N ASN A 73 6.17 -14.81 -5.31
CA ASN A 73 6.86 -15.95 -4.68
C ASN A 73 8.16 -15.53 -3.96
N ASN A 74 8.68 -14.34 -4.25
CA ASN A 74 9.98 -13.85 -3.78
C ASN A 74 9.88 -12.54 -3.00
N ASN A 75 8.84 -12.38 -2.21
CA ASN A 75 8.52 -11.15 -1.48
C ASN A 75 9.64 -10.65 -0.54
N GLY A 76 10.40 -11.55 0.06
CA GLY A 76 11.44 -11.25 1.03
C GLY A 76 12.85 -11.10 0.46
N THR A 77 13.05 -11.34 -0.86
CA THR A 77 14.39 -11.43 -1.46
C THR A 77 15.23 -10.16 -1.27
N PHE A 78 14.61 -8.99 -1.36
CA PHE A 78 15.30 -7.71 -1.24
C PHE A 78 15.04 -7.01 0.10
N LYS A 79 14.50 -7.72 1.10
CA LYS A 79 14.34 -7.15 2.44
C LYS A 79 15.66 -6.57 2.92
N SER A 80 15.63 -5.29 3.30
CA SER A 80 16.84 -4.59 3.71
C SER A 80 17.37 -5.11 5.05
N THR A 81 18.67 -5.29 5.12
CA THR A 81 19.38 -5.52 6.38
C THR A 81 19.51 -4.23 7.19
N GLN A 82 19.80 -4.34 8.48
CA GLN A 82 20.05 -3.18 9.34
C GLN A 82 21.19 -2.29 8.82
N ARG A 83 22.21 -2.91 8.20
CA ARG A 83 23.32 -2.18 7.56
C ARG A 83 22.86 -1.36 6.37
N GLU A 84 21.99 -1.91 5.55
CA GLU A 84 21.47 -1.23 4.34
C GLU A 84 20.55 -0.08 4.73
N VAL A 85 19.61 -0.29 5.68
CA VAL A 85 18.72 0.80 6.12
C VAL A 85 19.49 1.96 6.76
N SER A 86 20.56 1.67 7.55
CA SER A 86 21.35 2.73 8.19
C SER A 86 22.30 3.47 7.23
N ARG A 87 22.67 2.87 6.10
CA ARG A 87 23.64 3.39 5.12
C ARG A 87 23.06 3.80 3.78
N ALA A 88 21.73 3.69 3.60
CA ALA A 88 21.08 4.08 2.35
C ALA A 88 21.45 5.52 1.95
N ARG A 89 21.90 5.68 0.71
CA ARG A 89 22.19 7.02 0.15
C ARG A 89 20.93 7.76 -0.22
N TYR A 90 19.89 7.01 -0.60
CA TYR A 90 18.60 7.54 -0.98
C TYR A 90 17.49 6.67 -0.39
N THR A 91 16.45 7.31 0.15
CA THR A 91 15.30 6.64 0.76
C THR A 91 14.02 7.26 0.26
N PHE A 92 13.03 6.43 -0.07
CA PHE A 92 11.74 6.93 -0.52
C PHE A 92 10.58 6.03 -0.11
N VAL A 93 9.40 6.60 -0.13
CA VAL A 93 8.13 5.91 0.11
C VAL A 93 7.04 6.50 -0.80
N ILE A 94 6.12 5.65 -1.26
CA ILE A 94 4.93 6.09 -1.98
C ILE A 94 3.74 6.01 -1.04
N LEU A 95 3.11 7.15 -0.78
CA LEU A 95 1.85 7.25 -0.05
C LEU A 95 0.68 7.31 -1.04
N ARG A 96 -0.48 6.94 -0.59
CA ARG A 96 -1.72 7.01 -1.34
C ARG A 96 -2.78 7.70 -0.52
N CYS A 97 -3.68 8.45 -1.16
CA CYS A 97 -4.88 8.97 -0.51
C CYS A 97 -5.58 7.83 0.28
N PRO A 98 -5.79 7.96 1.59
CA PRO A 98 -6.36 6.90 2.42
C PRO A 98 -7.71 6.40 1.92
N PHE A 99 -8.56 7.28 1.40
CA PHE A 99 -9.86 6.94 0.82
C PHE A 99 -9.71 6.03 -0.40
N THR A 100 -8.87 6.40 -1.36
CA THR A 100 -8.64 5.58 -2.58
C THR A 100 -7.95 4.27 -2.24
N ARG A 101 -7.09 4.27 -1.21
CA ARG A 101 -6.38 3.07 -0.76
C ARG A 101 -7.35 2.03 -0.20
N ILE A 102 -8.23 2.42 0.73
CA ILE A 102 -9.16 1.47 1.36
C ILE A 102 -10.24 0.97 0.39
N ALA A 103 -10.75 1.84 -0.50
CA ALA A 103 -11.65 1.43 -1.57
C ALA A 103 -10.98 0.42 -2.52
N SER A 104 -9.73 0.70 -2.93
CA SER A 104 -8.95 -0.24 -3.74
C SER A 104 -8.66 -1.56 -3.01
N CYS A 105 -8.49 -1.52 -1.69
CA CYS A 105 -8.31 -2.72 -0.89
C CYS A 105 -9.58 -3.57 -0.88
N PHE A 106 -10.73 -2.96 -0.63
CA PHE A 106 -12.03 -3.66 -0.65
C PHE A 106 -12.29 -4.33 -2.00
N LEU A 107 -12.14 -3.59 -3.09
CA LEU A 107 -12.38 -4.10 -4.45
C LEU A 107 -11.43 -5.23 -4.87
N ASP A 108 -10.22 -5.28 -4.34
CA ASP A 108 -9.22 -6.30 -4.69
C ASP A 108 -9.20 -7.48 -3.69
N LYS A 109 -9.32 -7.21 -2.39
CA LYS A 109 -9.13 -8.26 -1.37
C LYS A 109 -10.41 -8.88 -0.88
N ILE A 110 -11.47 -8.11 -0.78
CA ILE A 110 -12.76 -8.57 -0.26
C ILE A 110 -13.69 -9.01 -1.40
N VAL A 111 -13.82 -8.18 -2.44
CA VAL A 111 -14.68 -8.49 -3.59
C VAL A 111 -14.17 -9.72 -4.35
N ASP A 112 -12.85 -9.84 -4.57
CA ASP A 112 -12.26 -10.99 -5.23
C ASP A 112 -12.06 -12.20 -4.28
N GLU A 113 -12.51 -12.08 -3.02
CA GLU A 113 -12.43 -13.14 -1.99
C GLU A 113 -11.00 -13.63 -1.71
N ILE A 114 -9.99 -12.81 -1.96
CA ILE A 114 -8.59 -13.14 -1.65
C ILE A 114 -8.41 -13.22 -0.13
N ILE A 115 -9.08 -12.33 0.60
CA ILE A 115 -9.17 -12.34 2.05
C ILE A 115 -10.65 -12.46 2.42
N SER A 116 -10.98 -13.43 3.24
CA SER A 116 -12.35 -13.67 3.71
C SER A 116 -12.42 -13.59 5.22
N PHE A 117 -13.56 -13.14 5.70
CA PHE A 117 -13.94 -13.18 7.10
C PHE A 117 -15.02 -14.25 7.27
N ASN A 118 -14.99 -14.95 8.39
CA ASN A 118 -16.01 -15.92 8.74
C ASN A 118 -16.84 -15.37 9.91
N ASP A 119 -18.12 -15.71 9.93
CA ASP A 119 -18.99 -15.50 11.08
C ASP A 119 -18.70 -16.52 12.21
N GLU A 120 -19.44 -16.42 13.30
CA GLU A 120 -19.31 -17.33 14.46
C GLU A 120 -19.57 -18.80 14.10
N MET A 121 -20.25 -19.06 12.98
CA MET A 121 -20.56 -20.40 12.48
C MET A 121 -19.54 -20.89 11.43
N GLY A 122 -18.48 -20.11 11.18
CA GLY A 122 -17.46 -20.43 10.18
C GLY A 122 -17.87 -20.17 8.73
N LYS A 123 -19.01 -19.51 8.49
CA LYS A 123 -19.48 -19.17 7.14
C LYS A 123 -18.86 -17.84 6.68
N LYS A 124 -18.45 -17.80 5.41
CA LYS A 124 -17.93 -16.58 4.80
C LYS A 124 -18.93 -15.43 4.85
N VAL A 125 -18.49 -14.27 5.34
CA VAL A 125 -19.30 -13.07 5.41
C VAL A 125 -19.23 -12.32 4.08
N ASN A 126 -20.39 -12.01 3.50
CA ASN A 126 -20.50 -11.19 2.30
C ASN A 126 -20.70 -9.73 2.69
N PHE A 127 -19.60 -9.02 2.92
CA PHE A 127 -19.62 -7.61 3.31
C PHE A 127 -20.09 -6.70 2.17
N ASN A 128 -20.72 -5.57 2.51
CA ASN A 128 -20.65 -4.35 1.72
C ASN A 128 -19.51 -3.47 2.24
N PHE A 129 -19.24 -2.34 1.56
CA PHE A 129 -18.10 -1.48 1.93
C PHE A 129 -18.21 -0.89 3.34
N TYR A 130 -19.41 -0.48 3.75
CA TYR A 130 -19.66 0.02 5.10
C TYR A 130 -19.40 -1.04 6.19
N GLU A 131 -19.92 -2.23 6.02
CA GLU A 131 -19.71 -3.33 6.97
C GLU A 131 -18.23 -3.70 7.07
N PHE A 132 -17.51 -3.67 5.95
CA PHE A 132 -16.06 -3.86 5.95
C PHE A 132 -15.34 -2.77 6.75
N LEU A 133 -15.73 -1.49 6.59
CA LEU A 133 -15.14 -0.40 7.38
C LEU A 133 -15.42 -0.56 8.87
N LEU A 134 -16.61 -0.99 9.27
CA LEU A 134 -16.91 -1.31 10.67
C LEU A 134 -16.03 -2.43 11.21
N GLN A 135 -15.81 -3.47 10.40
CA GLN A 135 -14.91 -4.57 10.75
C GLN A 135 -13.45 -4.08 10.91
N VAL A 136 -12.98 -3.19 10.05
CA VAL A 136 -11.65 -2.58 10.19
C VAL A 136 -11.56 -1.72 11.45
N LYS A 137 -12.61 -0.93 11.75
CA LYS A 137 -12.67 -0.07 12.94
C LYS A 137 -12.62 -0.86 14.23
N SER A 138 -13.26 -2.04 14.28
CA SER A 138 -13.26 -2.90 15.48
C SER A 138 -11.92 -3.54 15.81
N GLN A 139 -10.98 -3.58 14.87
CA GLN A 139 -9.65 -4.15 15.05
C GLN A 139 -8.68 -3.16 15.69
N ASN A 140 -7.82 -3.65 16.60
CA ASN A 140 -6.67 -2.87 17.05
C ASN A 140 -5.77 -2.53 15.85
N GLN A 141 -5.31 -1.29 15.74
CA GLN A 141 -4.50 -0.82 14.61
C GLN A 141 -3.29 -1.72 14.35
N SER A 142 -2.59 -2.16 15.42
CA SER A 142 -1.41 -3.01 15.32
C SER A 142 -1.70 -4.45 14.87
N GLU A 143 -2.96 -4.88 14.87
CA GLU A 143 -3.41 -6.23 14.49
C GLU A 143 -4.09 -6.25 13.12
N ARG A 144 -4.33 -5.08 12.52
CA ARG A 144 -4.92 -4.98 11.18
C ARG A 144 -4.04 -5.69 10.16
N GLU A 145 -4.68 -6.37 9.24
CA GLU A 145 -4.01 -7.02 8.12
C GLU A 145 -3.35 -5.95 7.22
N GLN A 146 -2.21 -6.28 6.60
CA GLN A 146 -1.34 -5.32 5.91
C GLN A 146 -2.03 -4.47 4.82
N HIS A 147 -3.08 -4.99 4.17
CA HIS A 147 -3.74 -4.27 3.07
C HIS A 147 -4.63 -3.11 3.55
N TRP A 148 -5.13 -3.16 4.81
CA TRP A 148 -5.91 -2.08 5.43
C TRP A 148 -5.28 -1.51 6.70
N ARG A 149 -4.08 -1.92 7.06
CA ARG A 149 -3.30 -1.31 8.14
C ARG A 149 -2.88 0.11 7.75
N ASN A 150 -2.75 1.01 8.73
CA ASN A 150 -2.35 2.39 8.50
C ASN A 150 -1.00 2.47 7.77
N GLN A 151 -0.88 3.40 6.83
CA GLN A 151 0.36 3.62 6.06
C GLN A 151 1.50 4.09 6.97
N SER A 152 1.17 4.88 7.98
CA SER A 152 2.09 5.37 9.00
C SER A 152 2.83 4.27 9.74
N ASP A 153 2.23 3.06 9.90
CA ASP A 153 2.85 1.92 10.56
C ASP A 153 3.98 1.28 9.73
N PHE A 154 3.97 1.49 8.42
CA PHE A 154 5.01 0.96 7.52
C PHE A 154 6.25 1.83 7.47
N LEU A 155 6.17 3.09 7.90
CA LEU A 155 7.29 4.02 7.83
C LEU A 155 8.42 3.59 8.75
N HIS A 156 9.56 3.21 8.16
CA HIS A 156 10.73 2.73 8.88
C HIS A 156 11.68 3.85 9.29
N TYR A 157 11.74 4.94 8.49
CA TYR A 157 12.54 6.12 8.78
C TYR A 157 11.69 7.24 9.41
N GLU A 158 12.30 8.06 10.26
CA GLU A 158 11.66 9.29 10.76
C GLU A 158 11.45 10.29 9.62
N LYS A 159 12.39 10.33 8.67
CA LYS A 159 12.33 11.18 7.48
C LYS A 159 12.91 10.42 6.29
N TYR A 160 12.22 10.44 5.18
CA TYR A 160 12.70 9.98 3.88
C TYR A 160 13.29 11.15 3.09
N ASP A 161 14.17 10.85 2.13
CA ASP A 161 14.62 11.86 1.18
C ASP A 161 13.47 12.31 0.29
N GLU A 162 12.59 11.36 -0.12
CA GLU A 162 11.42 11.65 -0.93
C GLU A 162 10.17 10.91 -0.44
N TYR A 163 9.06 11.66 -0.44
CA TYR A 163 7.71 11.13 -0.31
C TYR A 163 6.99 11.37 -1.63
N PHE A 164 6.43 10.32 -2.22
CA PHE A 164 5.66 10.41 -3.45
C PHE A 164 4.19 10.12 -3.19
N SER A 165 3.31 10.81 -3.95
CA SER A 165 1.89 10.49 -4.00
C SER A 165 1.60 9.52 -5.14
N LEU A 166 0.83 8.46 -4.89
CA LEU A 166 0.37 7.56 -5.95
C LEU A 166 -0.55 8.27 -6.94
N GLU A 167 -1.30 9.27 -6.49
CA GLU A 167 -2.16 10.10 -7.31
C GLU A 167 -1.36 10.93 -8.34
N LEU A 168 -0.08 11.18 -8.05
CA LEU A 168 0.88 11.87 -8.92
C LEU A 168 2.02 10.93 -9.35
N PHE A 169 1.71 9.66 -9.60
CA PHE A 169 2.71 8.62 -9.83
C PHE A 169 3.62 8.89 -11.05
N SER A 170 3.12 9.59 -12.07
CA SER A 170 3.92 10.01 -13.22
C SER A 170 5.13 10.88 -12.84
N ASP A 171 4.98 11.72 -11.81
CA ASP A 171 6.07 12.57 -11.32
C ASP A 171 7.06 11.77 -10.48
N ALA A 172 6.55 10.83 -9.66
CA ALA A 172 7.40 9.86 -8.96
C ALA A 172 8.30 9.06 -9.93
N ILE A 173 7.74 8.59 -11.05
CA ILE A 173 8.48 7.85 -12.08
C ILE A 173 9.66 8.68 -12.61
N LYS A 174 9.43 9.96 -12.95
CA LYS A 174 10.47 10.85 -13.47
C LYS A 174 11.62 11.04 -12.46
N VAL A 175 11.27 11.30 -11.20
CA VAL A 175 12.28 11.52 -10.15
C VAL A 175 13.05 10.23 -9.87
N LEU A 176 12.37 9.08 -9.76
CA LEU A 176 13.02 7.79 -9.54
C LEU A 176 13.99 7.43 -10.68
N ASP A 177 13.64 7.77 -11.93
CA ASP A 177 14.53 7.56 -13.07
C ASP A 177 15.82 8.40 -12.95
N THR A 178 15.74 9.66 -12.49
CA THR A 178 16.95 10.49 -12.24
C THR A 178 17.85 9.92 -11.16
N HIS A 179 17.28 9.16 -10.19
CA HIS A 179 18.03 8.42 -9.18
C HIS A 179 18.49 7.03 -9.68
N GLY A 180 18.22 6.69 -10.93
CA GLY A 180 18.66 5.45 -11.57
C GLY A 180 17.74 4.25 -11.32
N LEU A 181 16.53 4.45 -10.84
CA LEU A 181 15.49 3.41 -10.77
C LEU A 181 14.46 3.62 -11.87
N LYS A 182 14.63 2.94 -13.00
CA LYS A 182 13.60 2.88 -14.03
C LYS A 182 12.39 2.11 -13.54
N VAL A 183 11.23 2.79 -13.48
CA VAL A 183 9.97 2.16 -13.07
C VAL A 183 9.31 1.49 -14.28
N HIS A 184 8.97 0.23 -14.15
CA HIS A 184 8.30 -0.57 -15.18
C HIS A 184 6.81 -0.70 -14.83
N ASP A 185 5.95 -0.10 -15.64
CA ASP A 185 4.50 -0.21 -15.44
C ASP A 185 4.04 -1.65 -15.65
N THR A 186 3.50 -2.24 -14.60
CA THR A 186 3.01 -3.63 -14.60
C THR A 186 1.49 -3.74 -14.69
N ARG A 187 0.77 -2.61 -14.80
CA ARG A 187 -0.71 -2.59 -14.77
C ARG A 187 -1.35 -3.40 -15.89
N GLU A 188 -0.73 -3.45 -17.05
CA GLU A 188 -1.22 -4.22 -18.20
C GLU A 188 -0.89 -5.72 -18.08
N THR A 189 0.10 -6.08 -17.26
CA THR A 189 0.60 -7.46 -17.15
C THR A 189 0.01 -8.19 -15.95
N ILE A 190 -0.33 -7.44 -14.89
CA ILE A 190 -0.88 -8.01 -13.65
C ILE A 190 -2.38 -8.21 -13.83
N LYS A 191 -2.83 -9.47 -13.85
CA LYS A 191 -4.23 -9.89 -14.07
C LYS A 191 -5.25 -9.35 -13.06
N HIS A 192 -4.81 -8.78 -11.94
CA HIS A 192 -5.67 -8.26 -10.86
C HIS A 192 -5.87 -6.74 -10.92
N GLY A 193 -5.52 -6.07 -12.02
CA GLY A 193 -5.68 -4.62 -12.18
C GLY A 193 -7.13 -4.23 -12.48
N LEU A 194 -7.65 -3.20 -11.80
CA LEU A 194 -8.95 -2.59 -12.12
C LEU A 194 -8.89 -1.74 -13.41
N SER A 195 -7.70 -1.53 -13.96
CA SER A 195 -7.44 -0.63 -15.09
C SER A 195 -8.07 -1.06 -16.42
N SER A 196 -8.35 -2.35 -16.58
CA SER A 196 -9.03 -2.89 -17.77
C SER A 196 -10.55 -2.88 -17.67
N LEU A 197 -11.13 -2.56 -16.50
CA LEU A 197 -12.55 -2.56 -16.26
C LEU A 197 -13.16 -1.17 -16.47
N LYS A 198 -14.40 -1.15 -16.97
CA LYS A 198 -15.16 0.11 -17.13
C LYS A 198 -15.57 0.65 -15.77
N SER A 199 -15.11 1.86 -15.44
CA SER A 199 -15.52 2.54 -14.20
C SER A 199 -16.96 3.01 -14.29
N VAL A 200 -17.79 2.70 -13.28
CA VAL A 200 -19.21 3.04 -13.20
C VAL A 200 -19.46 3.93 -11.99
N ASN A 201 -20.26 4.99 -12.20
CA ASN A 201 -20.75 5.87 -11.14
C ASN A 201 -22.09 5.35 -10.60
N GLY A 202 -22.35 5.59 -9.31
CA GLY A 202 -23.57 5.19 -8.61
C GLY A 202 -23.38 5.26 -7.11
N ASP A 203 -24.30 4.69 -6.34
CA ASP A 203 -24.12 4.47 -4.91
C ASP A 203 -23.84 2.97 -4.67
N PHE A 204 -22.60 2.66 -4.36
CA PHE A 204 -22.14 1.29 -4.10
C PHE A 204 -21.75 1.07 -2.63
N SER A 205 -21.95 2.05 -1.76
CA SER A 205 -21.56 1.97 -0.35
C SER A 205 -22.20 0.79 0.39
N ARG A 206 -23.40 0.41 -0.02
CA ARG A 206 -24.20 -0.70 0.56
C ARG A 206 -24.35 -1.92 -0.35
N VAL A 207 -23.75 -1.90 -1.53
CA VAL A 207 -23.78 -3.05 -2.45
C VAL A 207 -22.88 -4.15 -1.91
N LYS A 208 -23.36 -5.38 -1.89
CA LYS A 208 -22.61 -6.53 -1.36
C LYS A 208 -21.44 -6.91 -2.28
N ALA A 209 -20.33 -7.37 -1.69
CA ALA A 209 -19.11 -7.73 -2.42
C ALA A 209 -19.36 -8.75 -3.53
N LEU A 210 -20.22 -9.74 -3.33
CA LEU A 210 -20.55 -10.73 -4.36
C LEU A 210 -21.27 -10.11 -5.57
N ASP A 211 -22.08 -9.07 -5.39
CA ASP A 211 -22.75 -8.39 -6.49
C ASP A 211 -21.75 -7.49 -7.26
N ILE A 212 -20.81 -6.83 -6.56
CA ILE A 212 -19.71 -6.11 -7.20
C ILE A 212 -18.79 -7.09 -7.96
N LYS A 213 -18.59 -8.31 -7.44
CA LYS A 213 -17.81 -9.33 -8.14
C LYS A 213 -18.44 -9.72 -9.47
N LYS A 214 -19.75 -9.94 -9.52
CA LYS A 214 -20.48 -10.17 -10.79
C LYS A 214 -20.30 -9.03 -11.76
N MET A 215 -20.39 -7.76 -11.29
CA MET A 215 -20.12 -6.59 -12.15
C MET A 215 -18.69 -6.60 -12.72
N LYS A 216 -17.69 -7.04 -11.94
CA LYS A 216 -16.30 -7.16 -12.41
C LYS A 216 -16.17 -8.26 -13.48
N GLU A 217 -16.85 -9.38 -13.30
CA GLU A 217 -16.90 -10.47 -14.28
C GLU A 217 -17.56 -10.02 -15.59
N GLU A 218 -18.51 -9.08 -15.51
CA GLU A 218 -19.17 -8.42 -16.67
C GLU A 218 -18.35 -7.24 -17.25
N GLY A 219 -17.13 -7.00 -16.73
CA GLY A 219 -16.20 -5.98 -17.26
C GLY A 219 -16.39 -4.57 -16.69
N SER A 220 -17.11 -4.42 -15.57
CA SER A 220 -17.32 -3.11 -14.95
C SER A 220 -16.96 -3.11 -13.46
N VAL A 221 -16.63 -1.93 -12.89
CA VAL A 221 -16.25 -1.76 -11.49
C VAL A 221 -16.73 -0.40 -10.96
N PRO A 222 -17.15 -0.29 -9.69
CA PRO A 222 -17.47 1.00 -9.10
C PRO A 222 -16.31 1.98 -9.15
N ASN A 223 -16.60 3.25 -9.47
CA ASN A 223 -15.66 4.34 -9.24
C ASN A 223 -15.40 4.46 -7.72
N TYR A 224 -14.18 4.82 -7.33
CA TYR A 224 -13.86 4.95 -5.89
C TYR A 224 -14.78 5.92 -5.15
N LYS A 225 -15.13 7.08 -5.73
CA LYS A 225 -16.08 8.01 -5.10
C LYS A 225 -17.44 7.38 -4.85
N SER A 226 -17.86 6.51 -5.73
CA SER A 226 -19.15 5.81 -5.65
C SER A 226 -19.26 4.77 -4.52
N MET A 227 -18.13 4.47 -3.87
CA MET A 227 -18.10 3.61 -2.67
C MET A 227 -18.42 4.36 -1.38
N PHE A 228 -18.52 5.70 -1.42
CA PHE A 228 -18.64 6.52 -0.22
C PHE A 228 -19.94 7.30 -0.21
N SER A 229 -20.67 7.20 0.88
CA SER A 229 -21.60 8.20 1.37
C SER A 229 -20.93 9.02 2.48
N LYS A 230 -21.63 10.00 3.06
CA LYS A 230 -21.13 10.77 4.20
C LYS A 230 -20.64 9.89 5.36
N THR A 231 -21.37 8.81 5.64
CA THR A 231 -21.03 7.88 6.73
C THR A 231 -19.71 7.15 6.51
N GLU A 232 -19.44 6.67 5.29
CA GLU A 232 -18.17 6.01 4.97
C GLU A 232 -17.00 7.00 4.97
N ILE A 233 -17.22 8.25 4.59
CA ILE A 233 -16.20 9.31 4.69
C ILE A 233 -15.82 9.52 6.16
N GLU A 234 -16.79 9.76 7.05
CA GLU A 234 -16.57 9.95 8.49
C GLU A 234 -15.88 8.74 9.14
N LEU A 235 -16.24 7.51 8.74
CA LEU A 235 -15.56 6.30 9.22
C LEU A 235 -14.10 6.24 8.79
N VAL A 236 -13.79 6.57 7.54
CA VAL A 236 -12.40 6.54 7.04
C VAL A 236 -11.58 7.65 7.68
N GLU A 237 -12.15 8.84 7.92
CA GLU A 237 -11.50 9.93 8.65
C GLU A 237 -11.13 9.51 10.08
N ASP A 238 -12.01 8.80 10.77
CA ASP A 238 -11.75 8.29 12.12
C ASP A 238 -10.70 7.16 12.12
N ILE A 239 -10.84 6.16 11.23
CA ILE A 239 -9.94 5.00 11.16
C ILE A 239 -8.52 5.39 10.74
N TYR A 240 -8.36 6.32 9.80
CA TYR A 240 -7.11 6.66 9.12
C TYR A 240 -6.68 8.11 9.34
N LYS A 241 -7.07 8.72 10.47
CA LYS A 241 -6.72 10.10 10.79
C LYS A 241 -5.23 10.39 10.62
N ASP A 242 -4.36 9.56 11.20
CA ASP A 242 -2.91 9.72 11.12
C ASP A 242 -2.38 9.64 9.68
N ASP A 243 -2.99 8.80 8.84
CA ASP A 243 -2.62 8.66 7.43
C ASP A 243 -3.08 9.86 6.60
N ILE A 244 -4.26 10.42 6.92
CA ILE A 244 -4.79 11.62 6.28
C ILE A 244 -3.90 12.81 6.63
N ASP A 245 -3.55 12.98 7.90
CA ASP A 245 -2.64 14.03 8.36
C ASP A 245 -1.25 13.88 7.71
N LEU A 246 -0.71 12.66 7.66
CA LEU A 246 0.54 12.35 6.97
C LEU A 246 0.47 12.75 5.49
N TYR A 247 -0.59 12.37 4.79
CA TYR A 247 -0.77 12.67 3.38
C TYR A 247 -0.90 14.18 3.13
N LYS A 248 -1.73 14.87 3.93
CA LYS A 248 -1.92 16.33 3.86
C LYS A 248 -0.61 17.09 4.10
N ASN A 249 0.19 16.66 5.07
CA ASN A 249 1.46 17.30 5.41
C ASN A 249 2.49 17.25 4.26
N HIS A 250 2.44 16.22 3.41
CA HIS A 250 3.37 16.07 2.29
C HIS A 250 2.83 16.60 0.95
N PHE A 251 1.51 16.50 0.72
CA PHE A 251 0.92 16.75 -0.62
C PHE A 251 -0.22 17.76 -0.61
N GLY A 252 -0.63 18.27 0.57
CA GLY A 252 -1.81 19.09 0.70
C GLY A 252 -3.12 18.30 0.50
N GLU A 253 -4.23 19.02 0.39
CA GLU A 253 -5.57 18.42 0.30
C GLU A 253 -6.00 18.14 -1.14
N LYS A 254 -5.40 18.80 -2.12
CA LYS A 254 -5.84 18.79 -3.54
C LYS A 254 -5.98 17.39 -4.15
N ASN A 255 -5.18 16.45 -3.69
CA ASN A 255 -5.15 15.08 -4.23
C ASN A 255 -5.87 14.06 -3.31
N LEU A 256 -6.53 14.53 -2.25
CA LEU A 256 -7.47 13.70 -1.51
C LEU A 256 -8.75 13.49 -2.32
N LEU A 257 -9.42 12.37 -2.09
CA LEU A 257 -10.66 12.05 -2.76
C LEU A 257 -11.82 12.92 -2.25
N PHE A 258 -11.72 13.31 -0.94
CA PHE A 258 -12.65 14.16 -0.22
C PHE A 258 -11.90 15.16 0.67
#